data_7f60f7879e1088afa169f8d5a1119561
#
_entry.id   7f60f7879e1088afa169f8d5a1119561
#
_cell.length_a   1.000
_cell.length_b   1.000
_cell.length_c   1.000
_cell.angle_alpha   90.00
_cell.angle_beta   90.00
_cell.angle_gamma   90.00
#
_symmetry.space_group_name_H-M   'P 1'
#
loop_
_entity.id
_entity.type
_entity.pdbx_description
1 polymer ?
#
loop_
_entity_poly.entity_id
_entity_poly.type
_entity_poly.pdbx_seq_one_letter_code
_entity_poly.pdbx_strand_id
1 'polypeptide(L)'
;GINTLLDLSEALAAPEQIRASLTRLDWPTLRGIRVGDAAALKRVAAQQFTRPDTNPPVLLDSVTEPLAQLLPNVPDFTEFVAADARNGSEAARLIATTAADAIEQLDLAPRTVRRGRGGIRMSGVEVRRIAADLDLDPAVAGSLYRWLFVGGLIAPLDDIWLPTVTGRDFAGLPVITRWQTLAAAWMRGLTSSALAELCLVAAIPDPCVPFNDYVDATPTTSAIQLPGDLAARARSAAALGIIHIDPAVDLEAPLDGVAQLTPAGALLLNDDIAAAAQTLAAEFPTEVDRVYLQPDRTVIAPGPLKPDVEVQLRQVADLTHRAIASEYRITEQSLTRALQAGMTANQILALLKNISLTGVPQPVAYLIGDLAERYGQVRVRDHGGGTIVRALTDELADQLLVDASLRPLRLQPGSVGLTSAVSPPAVLTTLRESRYPAILENPDGSPAESAGQLTAEPFVAEVPPSIQSTAETLAELAARSRENDDQESWLRRRLELARRDRQALDVTIDLGGGKSRTLLLMPISVTPQRLRALDVDADVERTLPLR
;
A
#
# COMPACT_ATOMS: atom_id res chain seq x y z
N GLY A 1 -13.55 21.88 -30.42
CA GLY A 1 -12.32 21.16 -30.03
C GLY A 1 -11.33 22.12 -29.38
N ILE A 2 -10.43 21.60 -28.58
CA ILE A 2 -9.38 22.39 -27.92
C ILE A 2 -8.29 22.71 -28.94
N ASN A 3 -8.19 23.99 -29.33
CA ASN A 3 -7.24 24.45 -30.36
C ASN A 3 -6.14 25.35 -29.76
N THR A 4 -6.40 25.97 -28.61
CA THR A 4 -5.49 26.93 -27.95
C THR A 4 -5.29 26.53 -26.48
N LEU A 5 -4.23 27.06 -25.85
CA LEU A 5 -4.03 26.90 -24.39
C LEU A 5 -5.18 27.50 -23.58
N LEU A 6 -5.83 28.53 -24.10
CA LEU A 6 -6.96 29.15 -23.45
C LEU A 6 -8.20 28.25 -23.52
N ASP A 7 -8.50 27.63 -24.68
CA ASP A 7 -9.57 26.63 -24.79
C ASP A 7 -9.33 25.47 -23.80
N LEU A 8 -8.06 25.04 -23.65
CA LEU A 8 -7.69 24.01 -22.68
C LEU A 8 -7.94 24.48 -21.24
N SER A 9 -7.54 25.71 -20.91
CA SER A 9 -7.75 26.26 -19.56
C SER A 9 -9.24 26.42 -19.22
N GLU A 10 -10.05 26.87 -20.19
CA GLU A 10 -11.51 26.95 -20.04
C GLU A 10 -12.14 25.56 -19.87
N ALA A 11 -11.70 24.58 -20.66
CA ALA A 11 -12.17 23.21 -20.55
C ALA A 11 -11.81 22.58 -19.18
N LEU A 12 -10.58 22.78 -18.69
CA LEU A 12 -10.15 22.27 -17.39
C LEU A 12 -10.83 23.00 -16.22
N ALA A 13 -11.14 24.30 -16.38
CA ALA A 13 -11.84 25.11 -15.40
C ALA A 13 -13.37 24.95 -15.45
N ALA A 14 -13.90 24.15 -16.39
CA ALA A 14 -15.33 23.87 -16.46
C ALA A 14 -15.80 23.15 -15.17
N PRO A 15 -16.92 23.56 -14.57
CA PRO A 15 -17.41 22.99 -13.30
C PRO A 15 -17.54 21.46 -13.34
N GLU A 16 -17.95 20.90 -14.49
CA GLU A 16 -18.10 19.46 -14.69
C GLU A 16 -16.75 18.73 -14.63
N GLN A 17 -15.70 19.30 -15.24
CA GLN A 17 -14.34 18.72 -15.21
C GLN A 17 -13.73 18.80 -13.82
N ILE A 18 -13.91 19.92 -13.14
CA ILE A 18 -13.47 20.06 -11.75
C ILE A 18 -14.18 19.05 -10.87
N ARG A 19 -15.50 18.92 -11.00
CA ARG A 19 -16.30 17.94 -10.26
C ARG A 19 -15.86 16.51 -10.53
N ALA A 20 -15.65 16.14 -11.80
CA ALA A 20 -15.12 14.83 -12.19
C ALA A 20 -13.72 14.56 -11.61
N SER A 21 -12.90 15.58 -11.43
CA SER A 21 -11.59 15.47 -10.80
C SER A 21 -11.70 15.34 -9.28
N LEU A 22 -12.61 16.05 -8.65
CA LEU A 22 -12.89 15.96 -7.21
C LEU A 22 -13.42 14.57 -6.82
N THR A 23 -14.27 13.95 -7.64
CA THR A 23 -14.81 12.60 -7.36
C THR A 23 -13.73 11.50 -7.38
N ARG A 24 -12.55 11.77 -7.96
CA ARG A 24 -11.40 10.85 -7.97
C ARG A 24 -10.51 10.96 -6.76
N LEU A 25 -10.68 12.02 -5.94
CA LEU A 25 -9.94 12.17 -4.70
C LEU A 25 -10.35 11.09 -3.71
N ASP A 26 -9.43 10.70 -2.84
CA ASP A 26 -9.78 9.90 -1.68
C ASP A 26 -10.62 10.72 -0.68
N TRP A 27 -11.43 10.02 0.09
CA TRP A 27 -12.35 10.63 1.05
C TRP A 27 -11.66 11.55 2.07
N PRO A 28 -10.51 11.17 2.69
CA PRO A 28 -9.81 12.07 3.61
C PRO A 28 -9.38 13.39 2.95
N THR A 29 -8.94 13.31 1.70
CA THR A 29 -8.56 14.52 0.94
C THR A 29 -9.77 15.36 0.59
N LEU A 30 -10.84 14.76 0.07
CA LEU A 30 -12.09 15.47 -0.28
C LEU A 30 -12.71 16.15 0.95
N ARG A 31 -12.81 15.43 2.07
CA ARG A 31 -13.30 15.96 3.34
C ARG A 31 -12.41 17.08 3.86
N GLY A 32 -11.11 16.85 3.87
CA GLY A 32 -10.12 17.81 4.37
C GLY A 32 -10.13 19.13 3.59
N ILE A 33 -10.16 19.11 2.24
CA ILE A 33 -10.26 20.35 1.45
C ILE A 33 -11.58 21.08 1.68
N ARG A 34 -12.67 20.35 1.97
CA ARG A 34 -14.00 20.96 2.24
C ARG A 34 -14.00 21.73 3.57
N VAL A 35 -13.27 21.24 4.58
CA VAL A 35 -13.15 21.91 5.89
C VAL A 35 -11.94 22.87 5.98
N GLY A 36 -11.13 22.94 4.91
CA GLY A 36 -9.97 23.85 4.87
C GLY A 36 -8.72 23.31 5.57
N ASP A 37 -8.59 21.96 5.70
CA ASP A 37 -7.39 21.35 6.29
C ASP A 37 -6.14 21.62 5.46
N ALA A 38 -5.09 22.16 6.11
CA ALA A 38 -3.86 22.57 5.44
C ALA A 38 -3.09 21.40 4.79
N ALA A 39 -3.14 20.20 5.38
CA ALA A 39 -2.47 19.04 4.83
C ALA A 39 -3.19 18.51 3.57
N ALA A 40 -4.52 18.50 3.58
CA ALA A 40 -5.33 18.16 2.42
C ALA A 40 -5.14 19.18 1.28
N LEU A 41 -5.17 20.48 1.58
CA LEU A 41 -4.90 21.55 0.61
C LEU A 41 -3.52 21.41 -0.02
N LYS A 42 -2.49 21.08 0.77
CA LYS A 42 -1.14 20.84 0.26
C LYS A 42 -1.08 19.61 -0.66
N ARG A 43 -1.83 18.54 -0.36
CA ARG A 43 -1.90 17.35 -1.24
C ARG A 43 -2.46 17.68 -2.61
N VAL A 44 -3.49 18.52 -2.69
CA VAL A 44 -4.13 18.88 -3.96
C VAL A 44 -3.46 20.06 -4.69
N ALA A 45 -2.46 20.70 -4.08
CA ALA A 45 -1.70 21.77 -4.73
C ALA A 45 -1.01 21.29 -6.02
N ALA A 46 -0.50 20.06 -6.04
CA ALA A 46 0.09 19.44 -7.23
C ALA A 46 -0.93 19.23 -8.37
N GLN A 47 -2.23 19.19 -8.05
CA GLN A 47 -3.33 19.05 -9.01
C GLN A 47 -3.88 20.40 -9.48
N GLN A 48 -3.21 21.51 -9.11
CA GLN A 48 -3.59 22.88 -9.49
C GLN A 48 -4.96 23.32 -8.95
N PHE A 49 -5.44 22.76 -7.84
CA PHE A 49 -6.70 23.16 -7.20
C PHE A 49 -6.54 24.35 -6.25
N THR A 50 -5.30 24.75 -5.97
CA THR A 50 -5.00 25.86 -5.09
C THR A 50 -4.35 27.02 -5.85
N ARG A 51 -4.42 28.21 -5.28
CA ARG A 51 -3.71 29.41 -5.79
C ARG A 51 -2.21 29.20 -5.67
N PRO A 52 -1.40 29.44 -6.73
CA PRO A 52 0.00 29.07 -6.78
C PRO A 52 0.88 29.77 -5.72
N ASP A 53 0.55 31.00 -5.32
CA ASP A 53 1.43 31.86 -4.51
C ASP A 53 0.91 32.07 -3.08
N THR A 54 0.05 31.18 -2.58
CA THR A 54 -0.52 31.29 -1.23
C THR A 54 0.13 30.31 -0.25
N ASN A 55 0.49 30.80 0.94
CA ASN A 55 0.95 29.97 2.04
C ASN A 55 0.27 30.44 3.35
N PRO A 56 -0.65 29.68 3.93
CA PRO A 56 -1.09 28.33 3.52
C PRO A 56 -1.81 28.29 2.16
N PRO A 57 -1.83 27.13 1.48
CA PRO A 57 -2.54 26.98 0.21
C PRO A 57 -4.04 27.33 0.35
N VAL A 58 -4.59 28.03 -0.64
CA VAL A 58 -6.02 28.42 -0.69
C VAL A 58 -6.63 27.85 -1.96
N LEU A 59 -7.83 27.28 -1.88
CA LEU A 59 -8.56 26.77 -3.06
C LEU A 59 -8.84 27.89 -4.06
N LEU A 60 -8.84 27.54 -5.34
CA LEU A 60 -9.37 28.39 -6.39
C LEU A 60 -10.89 28.54 -6.23
N ASP A 61 -11.41 29.74 -6.53
CA ASP A 61 -12.86 30.00 -6.47
C ASP A 61 -13.62 29.09 -7.44
N SER A 62 -13.02 28.74 -8.58
CA SER A 62 -13.57 27.76 -9.54
C SER A 62 -13.74 26.35 -8.98
N VAL A 63 -12.98 26.00 -7.93
CA VAL A 63 -13.04 24.69 -7.24
C VAL A 63 -14.04 24.74 -6.08
N THR A 64 -14.17 25.88 -5.41
CA THR A 64 -14.96 26.02 -4.19
C THR A 64 -16.45 25.70 -4.42
N GLU A 65 -17.04 26.22 -5.51
CA GLU A 65 -18.46 25.99 -5.83
C GLU A 65 -18.74 24.53 -6.23
N PRO A 66 -18.02 23.90 -7.17
CA PRO A 66 -18.19 22.48 -7.48
C PRO A 66 -17.98 21.56 -6.27
N LEU A 67 -17.02 21.89 -5.39
CA LEU A 67 -16.80 21.15 -4.14
C LEU A 67 -17.99 21.27 -3.19
N ALA A 68 -18.56 22.47 -3.03
CA ALA A 68 -19.73 22.68 -2.19
C ALA A 68 -20.99 21.99 -2.74
N GLN A 69 -21.10 21.87 -4.07
CA GLN A 69 -22.18 21.12 -4.72
C GLN A 69 -21.99 19.61 -4.57
N LEU A 70 -20.76 19.11 -4.69
CA LEU A 70 -20.44 17.69 -4.54
C LEU A 70 -20.61 17.23 -3.08
N LEU A 71 -20.08 18.00 -2.14
CA LEU A 71 -20.10 17.72 -0.71
C LEU A 71 -20.73 18.91 0.03
N PRO A 72 -22.06 19.05 0.03
CA PRO A 72 -22.74 20.19 0.65
C PRO A 72 -22.51 20.24 2.17
N ASN A 73 -22.51 19.08 2.81
CA ASN A 73 -22.27 18.93 4.23
C ASN A 73 -21.16 17.91 4.49
N VAL A 74 -20.35 18.15 5.52
CA VAL A 74 -19.39 17.16 6.02
C VAL A 74 -20.09 16.44 7.19
N PRO A 75 -20.45 15.16 7.03
CA PRO A 75 -21.18 14.44 8.07
C PRO A 75 -20.27 14.11 9.26
N ASP A 76 -20.88 13.95 10.42
CA ASP A 76 -20.28 13.21 11.54
C ASP A 76 -20.81 11.77 11.50
N PHE A 77 -19.97 10.84 11.09
CA PHE A 77 -20.36 9.44 10.97
C PHE A 77 -20.69 8.78 12.30
N THR A 78 -20.31 9.36 13.45
CA THR A 78 -20.67 8.83 14.77
C THR A 78 -22.18 8.89 15.01
N GLU A 79 -22.91 9.78 14.36
CA GLU A 79 -24.37 9.88 14.44
C GLU A 79 -25.10 8.67 13.84
N PHE A 80 -24.41 7.90 12.97
CA PHE A 80 -24.99 6.73 12.29
C PHE A 80 -24.61 5.40 12.94
N VAL A 81 -23.89 5.42 14.04
CA VAL A 81 -23.54 4.20 14.79
C VAL A 81 -24.75 3.74 15.62
N ALA A 82 -25.20 2.52 15.40
CA ALA A 82 -26.29 1.95 16.19
C ALA A 82 -25.87 1.76 17.66
N ALA A 83 -26.83 1.87 18.59
CA ALA A 83 -26.55 1.78 20.03
C ALA A 83 -25.98 0.41 20.45
N ASP A 84 -26.28 -0.63 19.69
CA ASP A 84 -25.82 -2.01 19.87
C ASP A 84 -24.75 -2.43 18.88
N ALA A 85 -24.14 -1.45 18.18
CA ALA A 85 -23.13 -1.71 17.18
C ALA A 85 -21.90 -2.43 17.76
N ARG A 86 -21.48 -3.50 17.11
CA ARG A 86 -20.25 -4.21 17.45
C ARG A 86 -19.03 -3.39 17.07
N ASN A 87 -17.97 -3.48 17.86
CA ASN A 87 -16.77 -2.64 17.66
C ASN A 87 -15.85 -3.12 16.50
N GLY A 88 -16.01 -4.31 15.96
CA GLY A 88 -15.15 -4.82 14.90
C GLY A 88 -13.70 -5.14 15.32
N SER A 89 -13.39 -5.10 16.61
CA SER A 89 -12.03 -5.26 17.17
C SER A 89 -11.40 -6.61 16.84
N GLU A 90 -12.17 -7.70 16.84
CA GLU A 90 -11.65 -9.02 16.48
C GLU A 90 -11.22 -9.09 15.02
N ALA A 91 -12.03 -8.59 14.08
CA ALA A 91 -11.70 -8.54 12.66
C ALA A 91 -10.47 -7.66 12.43
N ALA A 92 -10.42 -6.48 13.03
CA ALA A 92 -9.30 -5.55 12.97
C ALA A 92 -7.99 -6.18 13.46
N ARG A 93 -8.03 -6.90 14.58
CA ARG A 93 -6.89 -7.63 15.12
C ARG A 93 -6.45 -8.76 14.20
N LEU A 94 -7.39 -9.56 13.72
CA LEU A 94 -7.12 -10.69 12.83
C LEU A 94 -6.44 -10.22 11.54
N ILE A 95 -7.00 -9.25 10.85
CA ILE A 95 -6.40 -8.78 9.58
C ILE A 95 -5.02 -8.14 9.79
N ALA A 96 -4.80 -7.43 10.89
CA ALA A 96 -3.50 -6.83 11.21
C ALA A 96 -2.42 -7.89 11.51
N THR A 97 -2.79 -9.02 12.11
CA THR A 97 -1.88 -10.15 12.32
C THR A 97 -1.65 -10.93 11.03
N THR A 98 -2.70 -11.20 10.27
CA THR A 98 -2.60 -11.88 8.95
C THR A 98 -1.77 -11.08 7.95
N ALA A 99 -1.77 -9.75 8.04
CA ALA A 99 -0.91 -8.89 7.23
C ALA A 99 0.59 -9.16 7.47
N ALA A 100 0.98 -9.38 8.71
CA ALA A 100 2.36 -9.76 9.04
C ALA A 100 2.71 -11.16 8.51
N ASP A 101 1.77 -12.11 8.61
CA ASP A 101 1.92 -13.45 8.04
C ASP A 101 2.09 -13.42 6.52
N ALA A 102 1.30 -12.57 5.83
CA ALA A 102 1.41 -12.38 4.38
C ALA A 102 2.79 -11.86 3.95
N ILE A 103 3.36 -10.94 4.70
CA ILE A 103 4.70 -10.39 4.43
C ILE A 103 5.77 -11.46 4.67
N GLU A 104 5.69 -12.22 5.75
CA GLU A 104 6.62 -13.32 6.03
C GLU A 104 6.56 -14.41 4.96
N GLN A 105 5.36 -14.78 4.51
CA GLN A 105 5.20 -15.73 3.41
C GLN A 105 5.86 -15.24 2.11
N LEU A 106 5.85 -13.93 1.83
CA LEU A 106 6.56 -13.37 0.67
C LEU A 106 8.07 -13.50 0.78
N ASP A 107 8.63 -13.39 1.98
CA ASP A 107 10.06 -13.64 2.23
C ASP A 107 10.44 -15.10 1.99
N LEU A 108 9.56 -16.03 2.33
CA LEU A 108 9.80 -17.48 2.17
C LEU A 108 9.50 -17.97 0.74
N ALA A 109 8.46 -17.43 0.11
CA ALA A 109 7.98 -17.82 -1.22
C ALA A 109 7.43 -16.60 -1.97
N PRO A 110 8.26 -15.87 -2.72
CA PRO A 110 7.84 -14.72 -3.51
C PRO A 110 6.67 -15.05 -4.45
N ARG A 111 5.74 -14.12 -4.61
CA ARG A 111 4.52 -14.28 -5.43
C ARG A 111 4.65 -13.53 -6.74
N THR A 112 4.06 -14.10 -7.80
CA THR A 112 4.12 -13.47 -9.12
C THR A 112 3.23 -12.26 -9.23
N VAL A 113 3.71 -11.25 -9.97
CA VAL A 113 3.01 -10.02 -10.29
C VAL A 113 2.86 -9.88 -11.80
N ARG A 114 1.80 -9.20 -12.24
CA ARG A 114 1.60 -8.84 -13.63
C ARG A 114 1.58 -7.33 -13.80
N ARG A 115 2.36 -6.83 -14.75
CA ARG A 115 2.32 -5.43 -15.18
C ARG A 115 1.43 -5.32 -16.41
N GLY A 116 0.52 -4.33 -16.43
CA GLY A 116 -0.39 -4.10 -17.55
C GLY A 116 -0.74 -2.62 -17.68
N ARG A 117 -1.47 -2.25 -18.73
CA ARG A 117 -1.92 -0.86 -18.98
C ARG A 117 -2.71 -0.23 -17.82
N GLY A 118 -3.28 -1.04 -16.92
CA GLY A 118 -3.99 -0.60 -15.71
C GLY A 118 -3.15 -0.65 -14.43
N GLY A 119 -1.80 -0.71 -14.52
CA GLY A 119 -0.90 -0.77 -13.39
C GLY A 119 -0.51 -2.21 -13.00
N ILE A 120 -0.08 -2.36 -11.74
CA ILE A 120 0.41 -3.60 -11.17
C ILE A 120 -0.76 -4.40 -10.61
N ARG A 121 -0.89 -5.67 -10.99
CA ARG A 121 -2.01 -6.54 -10.59
C ARG A 121 -1.54 -7.95 -10.26
N MET A 122 -2.26 -8.60 -9.36
CA MET A 122 -2.19 -10.05 -9.16
C MET A 122 -3.15 -10.79 -10.07
N SER A 123 -2.78 -12.01 -10.49
CA SER A 123 -3.72 -12.87 -11.21
C SER A 123 -4.77 -13.44 -10.24
N GLY A 124 -5.99 -13.71 -10.74
CA GLY A 124 -7.02 -14.34 -9.91
C GLY A 124 -6.63 -15.72 -9.38
N VAL A 125 -5.73 -16.43 -10.07
CA VAL A 125 -5.17 -17.70 -9.58
C VAL A 125 -4.30 -17.47 -8.36
N GLU A 126 -3.42 -16.47 -8.41
CA GLU A 126 -2.53 -16.13 -7.31
C GLU A 126 -3.31 -15.61 -6.09
N VAL A 127 -4.33 -14.76 -6.32
CA VAL A 127 -5.22 -14.29 -5.24
C VAL A 127 -5.89 -15.47 -4.53
N ARG A 128 -6.44 -16.45 -5.26
CA ARG A 128 -7.04 -17.64 -4.63
C ARG A 128 -6.03 -18.49 -3.87
N ARG A 129 -4.80 -18.59 -4.35
CA ARG A 129 -3.74 -19.31 -3.66
C ARG A 129 -3.38 -18.63 -2.35
N ILE A 130 -3.18 -17.31 -2.37
CA ILE A 130 -2.93 -16.52 -1.18
C ILE A 130 -4.08 -16.63 -0.18
N ALA A 131 -5.32 -16.56 -0.66
CA ALA A 131 -6.50 -16.71 0.16
C ALA A 131 -6.53 -18.06 0.90
N ALA A 132 -6.17 -19.14 0.21
CA ALA A 132 -6.07 -20.47 0.81
C ALA A 132 -4.92 -20.58 1.82
N ASP A 133 -3.76 -20.00 1.50
CA ASP A 133 -2.57 -20.04 2.38
C ASP A 133 -2.76 -19.21 3.67
N LEU A 134 -3.58 -18.15 3.61
CA LEU A 134 -3.86 -17.24 4.74
C LEU A 134 -5.22 -17.49 5.41
N ASP A 135 -5.99 -18.47 4.95
CA ASP A 135 -7.37 -18.73 5.39
C ASP A 135 -8.26 -17.48 5.31
N LEU A 136 -8.23 -16.82 4.15
CA LEU A 136 -8.99 -15.60 3.88
C LEU A 136 -9.98 -15.78 2.73
N ASP A 137 -11.02 -14.96 2.72
CA ASP A 137 -11.83 -14.76 1.51
C ASP A 137 -10.95 -14.18 0.39
N PRO A 138 -11.09 -14.65 -0.88
CA PRO A 138 -10.27 -14.15 -1.99
C PRO A 138 -10.34 -12.64 -2.21
N ALA A 139 -11.50 -12.00 -1.97
CA ALA A 139 -11.63 -10.56 -2.10
C ALA A 139 -10.86 -9.82 -1.00
N VAL A 140 -10.89 -10.35 0.23
CA VAL A 140 -10.12 -9.82 1.37
C VAL A 140 -8.62 -10.00 1.10
N ALA A 141 -8.19 -11.17 0.63
CA ALA A 141 -6.78 -11.43 0.29
C ALA A 141 -6.26 -10.47 -0.79
N GLY A 142 -7.02 -10.24 -1.86
CA GLY A 142 -6.67 -9.25 -2.88
C GLY A 142 -6.59 -7.83 -2.35
N SER A 143 -7.52 -7.45 -1.48
CA SER A 143 -7.54 -6.15 -0.82
C SER A 143 -6.37 -5.97 0.15
N LEU A 144 -6.04 -7.00 0.93
CA LEU A 144 -4.90 -7.01 1.85
C LEU A 144 -3.59 -6.71 1.10
N TYR A 145 -3.31 -7.41 0.01
CA TYR A 145 -2.10 -7.16 -0.78
C TYR A 145 -2.08 -5.75 -1.39
N ARG A 146 -3.23 -5.22 -1.78
CA ARG A 146 -3.35 -3.83 -2.21
C ARG A 146 -3.01 -2.86 -1.08
N TRP A 147 -3.49 -3.10 0.15
CA TRP A 147 -3.17 -2.26 1.31
C TRP A 147 -1.69 -2.35 1.69
N LEU A 148 -1.10 -3.54 1.65
CA LEU A 148 0.33 -3.72 1.86
C LEU A 148 1.16 -2.94 0.84
N PHE A 149 0.77 -2.96 -0.44
CA PHE A 149 1.44 -2.21 -1.49
C PHE A 149 1.27 -0.69 -1.33
N VAL A 150 0.03 -0.21 -1.12
CA VAL A 150 -0.27 1.21 -0.90
C VAL A 150 0.37 1.72 0.40
N GLY A 151 0.49 0.85 1.41
CA GLY A 151 1.19 1.10 2.66
C GLY A 151 2.71 1.12 2.53
N GLY A 152 3.27 0.75 1.38
CA GLY A 152 4.72 0.69 1.14
C GLY A 152 5.41 -0.48 1.84
N LEU A 153 4.64 -1.51 2.25
CA LEU A 153 5.17 -2.68 2.96
C LEU A 153 5.68 -3.77 2.00
N ILE A 154 5.12 -3.82 0.81
CA ILE A 154 5.55 -4.69 -0.28
C ILE A 154 5.71 -3.88 -1.56
N ALA A 155 6.60 -4.33 -2.44
CA ALA A 155 6.77 -3.73 -3.75
C ALA A 155 7.14 -4.79 -4.79
N PRO A 156 6.88 -4.55 -6.08
CA PRO A 156 7.28 -5.46 -7.13
C PRO A 156 8.75 -5.22 -7.50
N LEU A 157 9.52 -6.29 -7.53
CA LEU A 157 10.83 -6.33 -8.17
C LEU A 157 10.72 -7.31 -9.35
N ASP A 158 10.96 -6.82 -10.57
CA ASP A 158 10.66 -7.55 -11.80
C ASP A 158 9.21 -8.05 -11.82
N ASP A 159 9.00 -9.34 -11.89
CA ASP A 159 7.68 -9.99 -11.94
C ASP A 159 7.28 -10.68 -10.62
N ILE A 160 7.88 -10.30 -9.50
CA ILE A 160 7.57 -10.86 -8.16
C ILE A 160 7.29 -9.77 -7.13
N TRP A 161 6.41 -10.09 -6.17
CA TRP A 161 6.21 -9.30 -4.98
C TRP A 161 7.25 -9.66 -3.93
N LEU A 162 7.86 -8.65 -3.33
CA LEU A 162 8.81 -8.79 -2.23
C LEU A 162 8.47 -7.80 -1.11
N PRO A 163 8.83 -8.12 0.14
CA PRO A 163 8.79 -7.15 1.23
C PRO A 163 9.77 -6.01 1.00
N THR A 164 9.38 -4.82 1.44
CA THR A 164 10.30 -3.68 1.62
C THR A 164 11.00 -3.79 2.98
N VAL A 165 11.99 -2.93 3.25
CA VAL A 165 12.59 -2.81 4.59
C VAL A 165 11.51 -2.53 5.64
N THR A 166 10.64 -1.56 5.38
CA THR A 166 9.49 -1.23 6.27
C THR A 166 8.54 -2.41 6.43
N GLY A 167 8.36 -3.22 5.37
CA GLY A 167 7.52 -4.42 5.43
C GLY A 167 8.08 -5.47 6.39
N ARG A 168 9.38 -5.68 6.40
CA ARG A 168 10.01 -6.63 7.35
C ARG A 168 9.90 -6.20 8.80
N ASP A 169 10.02 -4.89 9.05
CA ASP A 169 9.87 -4.33 10.39
C ASP A 169 8.42 -4.36 10.89
N PHE A 170 7.45 -4.51 9.96
CA PHE A 170 6.03 -4.45 10.25
C PHE A 170 5.57 -5.50 11.27
N ALA A 171 6.10 -6.72 11.22
CA ALA A 171 5.78 -7.78 12.17
C ALA A 171 6.22 -7.46 13.61
N GLY A 172 7.22 -6.59 13.80
CA GLY A 172 7.67 -6.11 15.10
C GLY A 172 6.84 -4.99 15.72
N LEU A 173 5.88 -4.42 14.96
CA LEU A 173 5.03 -3.35 15.44
C LEU A 173 3.87 -3.88 16.31
N PRO A 174 3.35 -3.10 17.27
CA PRO A 174 2.11 -3.40 17.97
C PRO A 174 0.97 -3.66 16.99
N VAL A 175 0.08 -4.61 17.30
CA VAL A 175 -1.03 -5.00 16.41
C VAL A 175 -1.89 -3.80 15.99
N ILE A 176 -2.13 -2.87 16.93
CA ILE A 176 -2.91 -1.66 16.62
C ILE A 176 -2.19 -0.73 15.64
N THR A 177 -0.88 -0.62 15.70
CA THR A 177 -0.07 0.16 14.74
C THR A 177 -0.08 -0.47 13.35
N ARG A 178 -0.04 -1.81 13.30
CA ARG A 178 -0.22 -2.56 12.03
C ARG A 178 -1.59 -2.24 11.43
N TRP A 179 -2.66 -2.28 12.24
CA TRP A 179 -4.00 -1.92 11.82
C TRP A 179 -4.08 -0.48 11.29
N GLN A 180 -3.51 0.49 12.01
CA GLN A 180 -3.48 1.90 11.57
C GLN A 180 -2.85 2.05 10.18
N THR A 181 -1.77 1.31 9.90
CA THR A 181 -1.11 1.31 8.59
C THR A 181 -2.04 0.79 7.49
N LEU A 182 -2.75 -0.32 7.75
CA LEU A 182 -3.71 -0.90 6.80
C LEU A 182 -4.92 0.00 6.60
N ALA A 183 -5.47 0.56 7.67
CA ALA A 183 -6.60 1.49 7.63
C ALA A 183 -6.25 2.76 6.85
N ALA A 184 -5.06 3.33 7.07
CA ALA A 184 -4.58 4.47 6.28
C ALA A 184 -4.41 4.12 4.79
N ALA A 185 -3.96 2.92 4.46
CA ALA A 185 -3.85 2.45 3.08
C ALA A 185 -5.24 2.22 2.45
N TRP A 186 -6.19 1.69 3.21
CA TRP A 186 -7.59 1.54 2.77
C TRP A 186 -8.24 2.90 2.51
N MET A 187 -8.09 3.88 3.41
CA MET A 187 -8.61 5.23 3.26
C MET A 187 -8.09 5.94 2.01
N ARG A 188 -6.84 5.72 1.61
CA ARG A 188 -6.28 6.25 0.33
C ARG A 188 -6.98 5.68 -0.91
N GLY A 189 -7.67 4.56 -0.81
CA GLY A 189 -8.46 3.96 -1.88
C GLY A 189 -9.96 4.28 -1.81
N LEU A 190 -10.43 4.98 -0.77
CA LEU A 190 -11.83 5.28 -0.53
C LEU A 190 -12.22 6.55 -1.31
N THR A 191 -12.57 6.41 -2.58
CA THR A 191 -13.13 7.49 -3.40
C THR A 191 -14.59 7.79 -3.02
N SER A 192 -15.16 8.89 -3.52
CA SER A 192 -16.59 9.20 -3.31
C SER A 192 -17.53 8.07 -3.75
N SER A 193 -17.21 7.39 -4.85
CA SER A 193 -17.99 6.25 -5.33
C SER A 193 -17.85 5.03 -4.40
N ALA A 194 -16.65 4.75 -3.88
CA ALA A 194 -16.45 3.65 -2.94
C ALA A 194 -17.10 3.94 -1.57
N LEU A 195 -17.12 5.22 -1.17
CA LEU A 195 -17.85 5.66 0.03
C LEU A 195 -19.36 5.50 -0.15
N ALA A 196 -19.91 5.89 -1.30
CA ALA A 196 -21.34 5.72 -1.60
C ALA A 196 -21.76 4.24 -1.50
N GLU A 197 -20.95 3.33 -2.00
CA GLU A 197 -21.19 1.88 -1.88
C GLU A 197 -21.16 1.40 -0.42
N LEU A 198 -20.22 1.91 0.38
CA LEU A 198 -20.16 1.61 1.81
C LEU A 198 -21.40 2.14 2.54
N CYS A 199 -21.81 3.37 2.21
CA CYS A 199 -23.03 3.98 2.75
C CYS A 199 -24.28 3.17 2.41
N LEU A 200 -24.39 2.68 1.17
CA LEU A 200 -25.49 1.81 0.75
C LEU A 200 -25.55 0.52 1.59
N VAL A 201 -24.41 -0.15 1.73
CA VAL A 201 -24.30 -1.40 2.49
C VAL A 201 -24.64 -1.21 3.97
N ALA A 202 -24.27 -0.07 4.55
CA ALA A 202 -24.51 0.25 5.96
C ALA A 202 -25.81 1.04 6.21
N ALA A 203 -26.66 1.26 5.20
CA ALA A 203 -27.89 2.06 5.26
C ALA A 203 -27.69 3.46 5.87
N ILE A 204 -26.56 4.10 5.56
CA ILE A 204 -26.28 5.47 5.99
C ILE A 204 -26.37 6.42 4.79
N PRO A 205 -26.78 7.68 4.97
CA PRO A 205 -26.86 8.65 3.88
C PRO A 205 -25.51 8.87 3.22
N ASP A 206 -25.46 8.82 1.89
CA ASP A 206 -24.26 9.21 1.13
C ASP A 206 -24.03 10.73 1.30
N PRO A 207 -22.85 11.14 1.81
CA PRO A 207 -22.54 12.56 1.97
C PRO A 207 -22.29 13.29 0.65
N CYS A 208 -21.98 12.55 -0.41
CA CYS A 208 -21.71 13.12 -1.73
C CYS A 208 -22.96 13.11 -2.60
N VAL A 209 -23.24 14.23 -3.24
CA VAL A 209 -24.30 14.29 -4.25
C VAL A 209 -23.87 13.50 -5.50
N PRO A 210 -24.63 12.50 -5.95
CA PRO A 210 -24.29 11.71 -7.12
C PRO A 210 -24.04 12.59 -8.36
N PHE A 211 -23.04 12.23 -9.13
CA PHE A 211 -22.71 12.89 -10.39
C PHE A 211 -23.44 12.17 -11.54
N ASN A 212 -24.78 12.31 -11.59
CA ASN A 212 -25.61 11.56 -12.53
C ASN A 212 -25.46 11.96 -14.01
N ASP A 213 -25.01 13.19 -14.30
CA ASP A 213 -24.97 13.70 -15.68
C ASP A 213 -23.77 13.22 -16.51
N TYR A 214 -22.78 12.59 -15.86
CA TYR A 214 -21.54 12.12 -16.54
C TYR A 214 -21.48 10.62 -16.77
N VAL A 215 -22.38 9.86 -16.17
CA VAL A 215 -22.46 8.40 -16.31
C VAL A 215 -22.92 8.00 -17.72
N ASP A 216 -23.72 8.86 -18.37
CA ASP A 216 -24.22 8.62 -19.73
C ASP A 216 -23.22 9.00 -20.85
N ALA A 217 -22.17 9.77 -20.56
CA ALA A 217 -21.23 10.26 -21.57
C ALA A 217 -19.95 9.44 -21.74
N THR A 218 -19.63 8.53 -20.81
CA THR A 218 -18.47 7.63 -20.94
C THR A 218 -18.86 6.18 -20.67
N PRO A 219 -19.14 5.38 -21.73
CA PRO A 219 -19.60 3.99 -21.59
C PRO A 219 -18.59 3.03 -20.94
N THR A 220 -17.42 3.49 -20.54
CA THR A 220 -16.29 2.62 -20.17
C THR A 220 -16.00 2.52 -18.69
N THR A 221 -16.64 3.29 -17.80
CA THR A 221 -16.28 3.25 -16.37
C THR A 221 -17.45 2.96 -15.43
N SER A 222 -18.70 3.18 -15.83
CA SER A 222 -19.87 3.05 -14.94
C SER A 222 -20.73 1.81 -15.20
N ALA A 223 -20.60 1.17 -16.35
CA ALA A 223 -21.45 0.05 -16.72
C ALA A 223 -21.01 -1.31 -16.15
N ILE A 224 -19.92 -1.37 -15.36
CA ILE A 224 -19.40 -2.64 -14.81
C ILE A 224 -19.03 -2.45 -13.33
N GLN A 225 -19.98 -2.06 -12.51
CA GLN A 225 -19.99 -2.47 -11.13
C GLN A 225 -20.87 -3.72 -11.03
N LEU A 226 -20.24 -4.86 -11.23
CA LEU A 226 -20.87 -6.13 -10.98
C LEU A 226 -21.23 -6.21 -9.48
N PRO A 227 -22.35 -6.85 -9.10
CA PRO A 227 -22.68 -7.10 -7.70
C PRO A 227 -21.52 -7.69 -6.89
N GLY A 228 -20.61 -8.44 -7.53
CA GLY A 228 -19.40 -8.98 -6.93
C GLY A 228 -18.38 -7.93 -6.44
N ASP A 229 -18.32 -6.74 -7.02
CA ASP A 229 -17.42 -5.68 -6.56
C ASP A 229 -17.91 -5.05 -5.25
N LEU A 230 -19.21 -4.84 -5.10
CA LEU A 230 -19.82 -4.30 -3.87
C LEU A 230 -19.63 -5.26 -2.70
N ALA A 231 -19.93 -6.55 -2.90
CA ALA A 231 -19.72 -7.59 -1.90
C ALA A 231 -18.23 -7.71 -1.48
N ALA A 232 -17.32 -7.63 -2.44
CA ALA A 232 -15.88 -7.67 -2.17
C ALA A 232 -15.43 -6.48 -1.32
N ARG A 233 -15.95 -5.27 -1.58
CA ARG A 233 -15.66 -4.08 -0.79
C ARG A 233 -16.25 -4.15 0.60
N ALA A 234 -17.48 -4.64 0.74
CA ALA A 234 -18.12 -4.87 2.03
C ALA A 234 -17.31 -5.85 2.89
N ARG A 235 -16.89 -7.00 2.33
CA ARG A 235 -16.02 -7.97 3.02
C ARG A 235 -14.70 -7.33 3.44
N SER A 236 -14.10 -6.51 2.58
CA SER A 236 -12.84 -5.82 2.87
C SER A 236 -12.98 -4.80 4.01
N ALA A 237 -14.06 -4.01 4.03
CA ALA A 237 -14.36 -3.07 5.10
C ALA A 237 -14.67 -3.81 6.42
N ALA A 238 -15.40 -4.93 6.34
CA ALA A 238 -15.67 -5.77 7.50
C ALA A 238 -14.40 -6.43 8.07
N ALA A 239 -13.48 -6.88 7.20
CA ALA A 239 -12.20 -7.43 7.63
C ALA A 239 -11.34 -6.40 8.37
N LEU A 240 -11.42 -5.11 8.02
CA LEU A 240 -10.78 -4.02 8.76
C LEU A 240 -11.55 -3.60 10.03
N GLY A 241 -12.73 -4.18 10.28
CA GLY A 241 -13.55 -3.80 11.41
C GLY A 241 -14.27 -2.46 11.27
N ILE A 242 -14.41 -1.94 10.04
CA ILE A 242 -15.09 -0.65 9.75
C ILE A 242 -16.61 -0.82 9.77
N ILE A 243 -17.09 -1.92 9.24
CA ILE A 243 -18.48 -2.34 9.32
C ILE A 243 -18.57 -3.74 9.93
N HIS A 244 -19.71 -4.06 10.50
CA HIS A 244 -20.06 -5.40 10.94
C HIS A 244 -21.13 -5.97 10.02
N ILE A 245 -20.89 -7.14 9.46
CA ILE A 245 -21.84 -7.90 8.64
C ILE A 245 -22.20 -9.16 9.43
N ASP A 246 -23.50 -9.44 9.60
CA ASP A 246 -23.91 -10.69 10.23
C ASP A 246 -23.46 -11.88 9.38
N PRO A 247 -22.80 -12.90 9.95
CA PRO A 247 -22.37 -14.09 9.21
C PRO A 247 -23.50 -14.85 8.50
N ALA A 248 -24.75 -14.66 8.91
CA ALA A 248 -25.91 -15.28 8.27
C ALA A 248 -26.37 -14.56 6.99
N VAL A 249 -25.83 -13.37 6.70
CA VAL A 249 -26.20 -12.59 5.52
C VAL A 249 -25.58 -13.19 4.26
N ASP A 250 -26.45 -13.44 3.27
CA ASP A 250 -25.99 -13.81 1.92
C ASP A 250 -25.53 -12.56 1.16
N LEU A 251 -24.22 -12.45 0.95
CA LEU A 251 -23.62 -11.32 0.23
C LEU A 251 -23.78 -11.40 -1.30
N GLU A 252 -24.44 -12.42 -1.81
CA GLU A 252 -24.85 -12.50 -3.23
C GLU A 252 -26.26 -11.92 -3.44
N ALA A 253 -27.02 -11.70 -2.37
CA ALA A 253 -28.32 -11.02 -2.37
C ALA A 253 -28.15 -9.49 -2.45
N PRO A 254 -29.23 -8.68 -2.60
CA PRO A 254 -29.16 -7.23 -2.50
C PRO A 254 -28.53 -6.78 -1.18
N LEU A 255 -27.55 -5.88 -1.25
CA LEU A 255 -26.66 -5.52 -0.14
C LEU A 255 -27.08 -4.21 0.57
N ASP A 256 -28.28 -3.70 0.36
CA ASP A 256 -28.77 -2.49 1.00
C ASP A 256 -29.08 -2.75 2.50
N GLY A 257 -28.39 -2.02 3.37
CA GLY A 257 -28.61 -2.09 4.81
C GLY A 257 -28.26 -3.41 5.48
N VAL A 258 -27.39 -4.22 4.87
CA VAL A 258 -26.99 -5.54 5.43
C VAL A 258 -25.87 -5.46 6.47
N ALA A 259 -25.27 -4.30 6.64
CA ALA A 259 -24.18 -4.07 7.56
C ALA A 259 -24.49 -2.95 8.57
N GLN A 260 -23.77 -2.94 9.67
CA GLN A 260 -23.77 -1.86 10.65
C GLN A 260 -22.41 -1.17 10.66
N LEU A 261 -22.41 0.17 10.71
CA LEU A 261 -21.19 0.94 10.91
C LEU A 261 -20.69 0.73 12.34
N THR A 262 -19.40 0.39 12.49
CA THR A 262 -18.79 0.22 13.82
C THR A 262 -18.38 1.58 14.40
N PRO A 263 -18.25 1.72 15.73
CA PRO A 263 -17.70 2.93 16.35
C PRO A 263 -16.33 3.31 15.80
N ALA A 264 -15.43 2.34 15.63
CA ALA A 264 -14.11 2.57 15.06
C ALA A 264 -14.18 2.98 13.58
N GLY A 265 -15.10 2.37 12.81
CA GLY A 265 -15.36 2.73 11.42
C GLY A 265 -15.84 4.17 11.25
N ALA A 266 -16.76 4.61 12.12
CA ALA A 266 -17.27 5.98 12.13
C ALA A 266 -16.15 7.01 12.39
N LEU A 267 -15.31 6.75 13.40
CA LEU A 267 -14.16 7.60 13.71
C LEU A 267 -13.16 7.65 12.56
N LEU A 268 -12.89 6.50 11.92
CA LEU A 268 -12.01 6.43 10.76
C LEU A 268 -12.57 7.24 9.57
N LEU A 269 -13.88 7.15 9.28
CA LEU A 269 -14.52 7.94 8.23
C LEU A 269 -14.55 9.44 8.56
N ASN A 270 -14.47 9.79 9.84
CA ASN A 270 -14.26 11.16 10.30
C ASN A 270 -12.79 11.62 10.22
N ASP A 271 -11.90 10.80 9.62
CA ASP A 271 -10.45 11.03 9.48
C ASP A 271 -9.70 11.04 10.83
N ASP A 272 -10.28 10.43 11.87
CA ASP A 272 -9.65 10.28 13.19
C ASP A 272 -9.18 8.84 13.40
N ILE A 273 -8.09 8.48 12.72
CA ILE A 273 -7.49 7.15 12.82
C ILE A 273 -6.95 6.87 14.23
N ALA A 274 -6.57 7.90 14.98
CA ALA A 274 -6.03 7.73 16.32
C ALA A 274 -7.13 7.33 17.30
N ALA A 275 -8.28 8.01 17.29
CA ALA A 275 -9.44 7.65 18.11
C ALA A 275 -10.01 6.29 17.70
N ALA A 276 -10.09 5.98 16.40
CA ALA A 276 -10.50 4.67 15.91
C ALA A 276 -9.61 3.55 16.46
N ALA A 277 -8.29 3.75 16.42
CA ALA A 277 -7.34 2.80 16.96
C ALA A 277 -7.46 2.62 18.47
N GLN A 278 -7.66 3.68 19.24
CA GLN A 278 -7.88 3.60 20.68
C GLN A 278 -9.14 2.80 21.02
N THR A 279 -10.22 3.03 20.27
CA THR A 279 -11.50 2.32 20.43
C THR A 279 -11.32 0.82 20.21
N LEU A 280 -10.60 0.41 19.18
CA LEU A 280 -10.31 -1.00 18.90
C LEU A 280 -9.36 -1.62 19.93
N ALA A 281 -8.29 -0.92 20.30
CA ALA A 281 -7.28 -1.42 21.21
C ALA A 281 -7.82 -1.68 22.62
N ALA A 282 -8.86 -0.94 23.04
CA ALA A 282 -9.50 -1.13 24.33
C ALA A 282 -10.14 -2.53 24.51
N GLU A 283 -10.51 -3.18 23.39
CA GLU A 283 -11.10 -4.51 23.38
C GLU A 283 -10.13 -5.63 22.98
N PHE A 284 -8.89 -5.29 22.63
CA PHE A 284 -7.91 -6.32 22.30
C PHE A 284 -7.57 -7.16 23.53
N PRO A 285 -7.47 -8.49 23.37
CA PRO A 285 -7.04 -9.33 24.46
C PRO A 285 -5.62 -8.97 24.92
N THR A 286 -5.36 -9.13 26.21
CA THR A 286 -4.04 -8.83 26.80
C THR A 286 -2.97 -9.68 26.15
N GLU A 287 -1.90 -9.04 25.69
CA GLU A 287 -0.75 -9.72 25.10
C GLU A 287 0.04 -10.48 26.15
N VAL A 288 0.57 -11.64 25.77
CA VAL A 288 1.38 -12.52 26.61
C VAL A 288 2.83 -12.55 26.11
N ASP A 289 3.78 -12.77 27.03
CA ASP A 289 5.21 -12.85 26.71
C ASP A 289 5.79 -14.25 26.89
N ARG A 290 4.93 -15.23 27.13
CA ARG A 290 5.33 -16.62 27.43
C ARG A 290 4.51 -17.61 26.64
N VAL A 291 5.13 -18.77 26.36
CA VAL A 291 4.53 -19.87 25.64
C VAL A 291 4.68 -21.18 26.39
N TYR A 292 3.86 -22.17 26.05
CA TYR A 292 4.06 -23.56 26.50
C TYR A 292 4.80 -24.33 25.40
N LEU A 293 5.97 -24.85 25.72
CA LEU A 293 6.73 -25.69 24.80
C LEU A 293 6.53 -27.16 25.16
N GLN A 294 6.02 -27.95 24.22
CA GLN A 294 5.71 -29.35 24.40
C GLN A 294 6.82 -30.27 23.88
N PRO A 295 6.93 -31.52 24.40
CA PRO A 295 7.94 -32.49 23.94
C PRO A 295 7.82 -32.90 22.48
N ASP A 296 6.62 -32.80 21.89
CA ASP A 296 6.35 -33.09 20.48
C ASP A 296 6.71 -31.93 19.54
N ARG A 297 7.39 -30.90 20.06
CA ARG A 297 7.88 -29.70 19.36
C ARG A 297 6.77 -28.67 19.05
N THR A 298 5.56 -28.87 19.59
CA THR A 298 4.47 -27.88 19.49
C THR A 298 4.71 -26.77 20.52
N VAL A 299 4.51 -25.52 20.09
CA VAL A 299 4.58 -24.34 20.94
C VAL A 299 3.20 -23.69 20.96
N ILE A 300 2.61 -23.58 22.14
CA ILE A 300 1.26 -23.01 22.32
C ILE A 300 1.41 -21.64 22.99
N ALA A 301 0.94 -20.59 22.32
CA ALA A 301 0.77 -19.28 22.90
C ALA A 301 -0.62 -19.21 23.56
N PRO A 302 -0.74 -18.99 24.88
CA PRO A 302 -2.04 -19.00 25.57
C PRO A 302 -2.89 -17.76 25.27
N GLY A 303 -2.36 -16.80 24.54
CA GLY A 303 -2.96 -15.56 24.10
C GLY A 303 -2.15 -14.93 22.98
N PRO A 304 -2.54 -13.74 22.48
CA PRO A 304 -1.74 -13.00 21.53
C PRO A 304 -0.35 -12.73 22.09
N LEU A 305 0.69 -13.07 21.35
CA LEU A 305 2.06 -12.78 21.76
C LEU A 305 2.37 -11.29 21.62
N LYS A 306 3.21 -10.78 22.54
CA LYS A 306 3.87 -9.50 22.32
C LYS A 306 4.66 -9.55 21.01
N PRO A 307 4.67 -8.47 20.21
CA PRO A 307 5.31 -8.47 18.88
C PRO A 307 6.78 -8.91 18.88
N ASP A 308 7.55 -8.47 19.87
CA ASP A 308 8.95 -8.83 20.02
C ASP A 308 9.15 -10.33 20.31
N VAL A 309 8.27 -10.92 21.10
CA VAL A 309 8.28 -12.37 21.42
C VAL A 309 7.83 -13.17 20.20
N GLU A 310 6.81 -12.72 19.48
CA GLU A 310 6.34 -13.37 18.24
C GLU A 310 7.44 -13.39 17.18
N VAL A 311 8.11 -12.26 16.92
CA VAL A 311 9.22 -12.16 15.98
C VAL A 311 10.36 -13.11 16.37
N GLN A 312 10.74 -13.17 17.65
CA GLN A 312 11.77 -14.08 18.13
C GLN A 312 11.35 -15.55 17.95
N LEU A 313 10.12 -15.92 18.30
CA LEU A 313 9.62 -17.29 18.16
C LEU A 313 9.60 -17.73 16.69
N ARG A 314 9.19 -16.87 15.77
CA ARG A 314 9.14 -17.16 14.33
C ARG A 314 10.51 -17.40 13.70
N GLN A 315 11.59 -16.95 14.32
CA GLN A 315 12.93 -17.29 13.86
C GLN A 315 13.22 -18.80 14.00
N VAL A 316 12.59 -19.49 14.97
CA VAL A 316 12.89 -20.88 15.32
C VAL A 316 11.69 -21.84 15.17
N ALA A 317 10.49 -21.32 14.90
CA ALA A 317 9.25 -22.10 14.79
C ALA A 317 8.35 -21.55 13.69
N ASP A 318 7.59 -22.43 13.04
CA ASP A 318 6.61 -22.09 12.01
C ASP A 318 5.22 -21.99 12.65
N LEU A 319 4.42 -20.99 12.27
CA LEU A 319 3.01 -20.89 12.66
C LEU A 319 2.22 -22.01 11.97
N THR A 320 1.50 -22.83 12.75
CA THR A 320 0.66 -23.92 12.22
C THR A 320 -0.83 -23.61 12.31
N HIS A 321 -1.22 -22.86 13.32
CA HIS A 321 -2.63 -22.46 13.49
C HIS A 321 -2.72 -21.09 14.14
N ARG A 322 -3.50 -20.19 13.50
CA ARG A 322 -3.76 -18.83 14.00
C ARG A 322 -5.12 -18.78 14.69
N ALA A 323 -5.08 -18.51 15.99
CA ALA A 323 -6.26 -18.25 16.83
C ALA A 323 -5.89 -17.25 17.93
N ILE A 324 -6.78 -17.03 18.89
CA ILE A 324 -6.43 -16.32 20.14
C ILE A 324 -5.28 -17.06 20.83
N ALA A 325 -5.41 -18.38 20.97
CA ALA A 325 -4.31 -19.28 21.37
C ALA A 325 -3.67 -19.86 20.11
N SER A 326 -2.62 -19.23 19.62
CA SER A 326 -1.93 -19.65 18.40
C SER A 326 -0.97 -20.80 18.64
N GLU A 327 -0.83 -21.68 17.64
CA GLU A 327 0.08 -22.82 17.67
C GLU A 327 1.22 -22.61 16.68
N TYR A 328 2.43 -22.92 17.15
CA TYR A 328 3.64 -22.95 16.34
C TYR A 328 4.30 -24.31 16.45
N ARG A 329 5.11 -24.65 15.47
CA ARG A 329 5.86 -25.91 15.46
C ARG A 329 7.33 -25.68 15.17
N ILE A 330 8.17 -26.24 16.04
CA ILE A 330 9.60 -26.30 15.81
C ILE A 330 9.88 -27.46 14.87
N THR A 331 10.38 -27.17 13.67
CA THR A 331 10.71 -28.14 12.63
C THR A 331 12.22 -28.14 12.35
N GLU A 332 12.72 -29.18 11.70
CA GLU A 332 14.11 -29.19 11.23
C GLU A 332 14.34 -28.03 10.25
N GLN A 333 13.34 -27.69 9.45
CA GLN A 333 13.40 -26.59 8.47
C GLN A 333 13.48 -25.22 9.18
N SER A 334 12.65 -24.98 10.20
CA SER A 334 12.67 -23.71 10.94
C SER A 334 14.00 -23.51 11.70
N LEU A 335 14.52 -24.57 12.33
CA LEU A 335 15.82 -24.53 12.98
C LEU A 335 16.98 -24.34 11.99
N THR A 336 16.91 -24.98 10.82
CA THR A 336 17.92 -24.79 9.78
C THR A 336 17.93 -23.34 9.28
N ARG A 337 16.75 -22.71 9.12
CA ARG A 337 16.68 -21.28 8.80
C ARG A 337 17.32 -20.40 9.87
N ALA A 338 17.07 -20.70 11.14
CA ALA A 338 17.68 -19.97 12.26
C ALA A 338 19.22 -20.08 12.24
N LEU A 339 19.74 -21.28 12.01
CA LEU A 339 21.19 -21.50 11.88
C LEU A 339 21.77 -20.78 10.64
N GLN A 340 21.03 -20.74 9.53
CA GLN A 340 21.41 -20.00 8.31
C GLN A 340 21.41 -18.48 8.52
N ALA A 341 20.53 -17.98 9.39
CA ALA A 341 20.50 -16.57 9.81
C ALA A 341 21.61 -16.24 10.85
N GLY A 342 22.52 -17.18 11.14
CA GLY A 342 23.66 -16.98 12.03
C GLY A 342 23.40 -17.26 13.51
N MET A 343 22.21 -17.77 13.88
CA MET A 343 21.96 -18.16 15.28
C MET A 343 22.74 -19.42 15.64
N THR A 344 23.33 -19.45 16.82
CA THR A 344 23.96 -20.65 17.39
C THR A 344 22.94 -21.48 18.14
N ALA A 345 23.24 -22.80 18.36
CA ALA A 345 22.42 -23.68 19.19
C ALA A 345 22.16 -23.09 20.58
N ASN A 346 23.20 -22.50 21.20
CA ASN A 346 23.08 -21.88 22.52
C ASN A 346 22.13 -20.67 22.51
N GLN A 347 22.14 -19.85 21.45
CA GLN A 347 21.22 -18.72 21.30
C GLN A 347 19.78 -19.20 21.12
N ILE A 348 19.55 -20.23 20.29
CA ILE A 348 18.22 -20.84 20.09
C ILE A 348 17.69 -21.41 21.42
N LEU A 349 18.52 -22.17 22.17
CA LEU A 349 18.12 -22.71 23.45
C LEU A 349 17.86 -21.62 24.50
N ALA A 350 18.66 -20.57 24.53
CA ALA A 350 18.50 -19.44 25.45
C ALA A 350 17.19 -18.68 25.13
N LEU A 351 16.88 -18.45 23.85
CA LEU A 351 15.63 -17.84 23.41
C LEU A 351 14.44 -18.67 23.88
N LEU A 352 14.40 -19.97 23.55
CA LEU A 352 13.29 -20.85 23.93
C LEU A 352 13.14 -20.95 25.46
N LYS A 353 14.25 -21.00 26.21
CA LYS A 353 14.21 -21.00 27.67
C LYS A 353 13.66 -19.71 28.24
N ASN A 354 13.97 -18.58 27.63
CA ASN A 354 13.50 -17.27 28.06
C ASN A 354 11.97 -17.10 27.89
N ILE A 355 11.41 -17.57 26.78
CA ILE A 355 9.99 -17.41 26.47
C ILE A 355 9.12 -18.56 26.97
N SER A 356 9.68 -19.72 27.32
CA SER A 356 8.93 -20.91 27.75
C SER A 356 8.53 -20.87 29.23
N LEU A 357 7.27 -21.17 29.51
CA LEU A 357 6.75 -21.41 30.86
C LEU A 357 7.14 -22.79 31.41
N THR A 358 7.35 -23.76 30.51
CA THR A 358 7.63 -25.17 30.85
C THR A 358 9.11 -25.54 30.74
N GLY A 359 9.97 -24.57 30.39
CA GLY A 359 11.37 -24.84 30.03
C GLY A 359 11.49 -25.45 28.61
N VAL A 360 12.69 -25.96 28.30
CA VAL A 360 12.96 -26.60 27.00
C VAL A 360 12.97 -28.12 27.19
N PRO A 361 12.01 -28.87 26.61
CA PRO A 361 11.99 -30.34 26.70
C PRO A 361 13.24 -30.97 26.11
N GLN A 362 13.70 -32.07 26.70
CA GLN A 362 14.89 -32.77 26.25
C GLN A 362 14.87 -33.15 24.73
N PRO A 363 13.77 -33.65 24.16
CA PRO A 363 13.72 -33.94 22.71
C PRO A 363 13.96 -32.74 21.84
N VAL A 364 13.50 -31.54 22.25
CA VAL A 364 13.72 -30.27 21.51
C VAL A 364 15.18 -29.85 21.64
N ALA A 365 15.76 -29.90 22.85
CA ALA A 365 17.17 -29.56 23.07
C ALA A 365 18.11 -30.50 22.28
N TYR A 366 17.80 -31.80 22.25
CA TYR A 366 18.56 -32.77 21.48
C TYR A 366 18.48 -32.46 19.94
N LEU A 367 17.30 -32.20 19.41
CA LEU A 367 17.12 -31.83 17.99
C LEU A 367 17.95 -30.59 17.61
N ILE A 368 17.96 -29.57 18.46
CA ILE A 368 18.72 -28.32 18.21
C ILE A 368 20.21 -28.64 18.20
N GLY A 369 20.72 -29.44 19.17
CA GLY A 369 22.12 -29.84 19.23
C GLY A 369 22.55 -30.64 18.01
N ASP A 370 21.79 -31.69 17.67
CA ASP A 370 22.07 -32.59 16.55
C ASP A 370 22.05 -31.83 15.19
N LEU A 371 21.11 -30.93 15.00
CA LEU A 371 21.08 -30.11 13.77
C LEU A 371 22.25 -29.13 13.70
N ALA A 372 22.62 -28.51 14.83
CA ALA A 372 23.73 -27.57 14.85
C ALA A 372 25.08 -28.26 14.64
N GLU A 373 25.27 -29.48 15.16
CA GLU A 373 26.46 -30.29 14.89
C GLU A 373 26.58 -30.69 13.44
N ARG A 374 25.46 -31.01 12.79
CA ARG A 374 25.42 -31.35 11.35
C ARG A 374 25.47 -30.13 10.45
N TYR A 375 25.09 -28.97 10.94
CA TYR A 375 25.05 -27.73 10.16
C TYR A 375 26.45 -27.31 9.72
N GLY A 376 26.59 -27.11 8.38
CA GLY A 376 27.87 -26.69 7.79
C GLY A 376 28.91 -27.82 7.64
N GLN A 377 28.53 -29.08 7.88
CA GLN A 377 29.38 -30.25 7.55
C GLN A 377 29.57 -30.40 6.04
N VAL A 378 28.61 -29.91 5.23
CA VAL A 378 28.71 -29.80 3.76
C VAL A 378 28.80 -28.33 3.39
N ARG A 379 29.86 -27.93 2.71
CA ARG A 379 30.11 -26.56 2.31
C ARG A 379 30.21 -26.45 0.79
N VAL A 380 29.52 -25.51 0.23
CA VAL A 380 29.43 -25.29 -1.22
C VAL A 380 30.06 -23.95 -1.56
N ARG A 381 31.03 -23.93 -2.46
CA ARG A 381 31.75 -22.72 -2.87
C ARG A 381 31.84 -22.64 -4.40
N ASP A 382 31.81 -21.40 -4.92
CA ASP A 382 32.08 -21.12 -6.32
C ASP A 382 33.57 -21.39 -6.66
N HIS A 383 33.80 -21.97 -7.82
CA HIS A 383 35.15 -22.27 -8.31
C HIS A 383 35.24 -22.06 -9.84
N GLY A 384 35.30 -20.81 -10.25
CA GLY A 384 35.68 -20.46 -11.63
C GLY A 384 34.83 -21.07 -12.74
N GLY A 385 33.51 -21.11 -12.58
CA GLY A 385 32.56 -21.67 -13.56
C GLY A 385 32.00 -23.04 -13.18
N GLY A 386 32.31 -23.53 -11.98
CA GLY A 386 31.76 -24.74 -11.37
C GLY A 386 31.65 -24.60 -9.84
N THR A 387 31.45 -25.69 -9.18
CA THR A 387 31.22 -25.73 -7.73
C THR A 387 32.18 -26.70 -7.05
N ILE A 388 32.77 -26.28 -5.93
CA ILE A 388 33.43 -27.20 -4.98
C ILE A 388 32.47 -27.48 -3.84
N VAL A 389 32.29 -28.77 -3.54
CA VAL A 389 31.57 -29.27 -2.37
C VAL A 389 32.57 -29.90 -1.40
N ARG A 390 32.71 -29.30 -0.22
CA ARG A 390 33.58 -29.78 0.84
C ARG A 390 32.73 -30.48 1.89
N ALA A 391 33.06 -31.73 2.19
CA ALA A 391 32.53 -32.45 3.32
C ALA A 391 33.52 -32.32 4.49
N LEU A 392 33.02 -32.29 5.72
CA LEU A 392 33.85 -32.17 6.90
C LEU A 392 34.62 -33.46 7.19
N THR A 393 34.08 -34.61 6.80
CA THR A 393 34.70 -35.94 6.95
C THR A 393 34.75 -36.67 5.62
N ASP A 394 35.71 -37.61 5.49
CA ASP A 394 35.85 -38.43 4.29
C ASP A 394 34.65 -39.37 4.10
N GLU A 395 34.06 -39.91 5.18
CA GLU A 395 32.88 -40.74 5.12
C GLU A 395 31.68 -39.99 4.57
N LEU A 396 31.53 -38.70 4.89
CA LEU A 396 30.46 -37.86 4.37
C LEU A 396 30.72 -37.57 2.88
N ALA A 397 31.97 -37.37 2.48
CA ALA A 397 32.32 -37.18 1.05
C ALA A 397 31.98 -38.44 0.24
N ASP A 398 32.29 -39.63 0.77
CA ASP A 398 31.93 -40.89 0.12
C ASP A 398 30.41 -41.09 0.02
N GLN A 399 29.66 -40.71 1.07
CA GLN A 399 28.19 -40.74 1.05
C GLN A 399 27.63 -39.85 -0.06
N LEU A 400 28.14 -38.62 -0.19
CA LEU A 400 27.70 -37.68 -1.24
C LEU A 400 27.96 -38.23 -2.66
N LEU A 401 29.05 -39.01 -2.85
CA LEU A 401 29.38 -39.62 -4.13
C LEU A 401 28.46 -40.76 -4.52
N VAL A 402 27.99 -41.55 -3.55
CA VAL A 402 27.19 -42.76 -3.81
C VAL A 402 25.67 -42.48 -3.76
N ASP A 403 25.24 -41.35 -3.22
CA ASP A 403 23.82 -41.01 -3.11
C ASP A 403 23.16 -40.84 -4.45
N ALA A 404 22.14 -41.68 -4.71
CA ALA A 404 21.42 -41.67 -5.98
C ALA A 404 20.67 -40.36 -6.23
N SER A 405 20.25 -39.64 -5.18
CA SER A 405 19.53 -38.37 -5.28
C SER A 405 20.44 -37.24 -5.79
N LEU A 406 21.76 -37.35 -5.60
CA LEU A 406 22.76 -36.37 -6.00
C LEU A 406 23.38 -36.62 -7.38
N ARG A 407 22.98 -37.70 -8.10
CA ARG A 407 23.47 -38.00 -9.45
C ARG A 407 23.37 -36.83 -10.44
N PRO A 408 22.31 -35.99 -10.42
CA PRO A 408 22.22 -34.82 -11.31
C PRO A 408 23.39 -33.83 -11.13
N LEU A 409 23.98 -33.76 -9.94
CA LEU A 409 25.10 -32.89 -9.63
C LEU A 409 26.43 -33.35 -10.26
N ARG A 410 26.54 -34.62 -10.67
CA ARG A 410 27.76 -35.22 -11.26
C ARG A 410 29.01 -34.92 -10.43
N LEU A 411 28.91 -35.15 -9.11
CA LEU A 411 30.02 -34.94 -8.19
C LEU A 411 31.19 -35.84 -8.56
N GLN A 412 32.40 -35.26 -8.58
CA GLN A 412 33.65 -35.98 -8.85
C GLN A 412 34.71 -35.63 -7.79
N PRO A 413 35.56 -36.57 -7.37
CA PRO A 413 36.66 -36.24 -6.49
C PRO A 413 37.60 -35.21 -7.12
N GLY A 414 37.96 -34.18 -6.34
CA GLY A 414 38.91 -33.14 -6.69
C GLY A 414 39.98 -32.98 -5.65
N SER A 415 40.94 -32.08 -5.86
CA SER A 415 42.07 -31.86 -4.94
C SER A 415 41.70 -31.19 -3.63
N VAL A 416 40.57 -30.49 -3.55
CA VAL A 416 40.15 -29.68 -2.39
C VAL A 416 38.73 -30.08 -1.91
N GLY A 417 38.17 -31.15 -2.43
CA GLY A 417 36.81 -31.62 -2.17
C GLY A 417 36.19 -32.18 -3.44
N LEU A 418 34.88 -32.36 -3.44
CA LEU A 418 34.14 -32.82 -4.62
C LEU A 418 33.89 -31.64 -5.53
N THR A 419 33.98 -31.89 -6.85
CA THR A 419 33.74 -30.84 -7.88
C THR A 419 32.49 -31.16 -8.67
N SER A 420 31.80 -30.12 -9.13
CA SER A 420 30.63 -30.17 -10.00
C SER A 420 30.69 -29.06 -11.03
N ALA A 421 30.21 -29.34 -12.25
CA ALA A 421 30.00 -28.31 -13.28
C ALA A 421 28.66 -27.53 -13.10
N VAL A 422 27.85 -27.94 -12.15
CA VAL A 422 26.59 -27.28 -11.80
C VAL A 422 26.86 -26.05 -10.96
N SER A 423 26.07 -25.00 -11.13
CA SER A 423 26.23 -23.73 -10.38
C SER A 423 26.03 -23.91 -8.86
N PRO A 424 26.74 -23.14 -8.02
CA PRO A 424 26.64 -23.26 -6.54
C PRO A 424 25.21 -23.18 -5.99
N PRO A 425 24.32 -22.29 -6.45
CA PRO A 425 22.94 -22.26 -5.97
C PRO A 425 22.16 -23.54 -6.28
N ALA A 426 22.33 -24.11 -7.48
CA ALA A 426 21.66 -25.35 -7.85
C ALA A 426 22.20 -26.55 -7.08
N VAL A 427 23.51 -26.62 -6.86
CA VAL A 427 24.13 -27.65 -6.00
C VAL A 427 23.59 -27.54 -4.57
N LEU A 428 23.57 -26.33 -4.01
CA LEU A 428 23.05 -26.08 -2.66
C LEU A 428 21.59 -26.53 -2.51
N THR A 429 20.75 -26.17 -3.48
CA THR A 429 19.31 -26.55 -3.49
C THR A 429 19.15 -28.06 -3.51
N THR A 430 19.83 -28.76 -4.42
CA THR A 430 19.75 -30.21 -4.55
C THR A 430 20.25 -30.94 -3.29
N LEU A 431 21.35 -30.45 -2.69
CA LEU A 431 21.86 -31.00 -1.43
C LEU A 431 20.83 -30.86 -0.30
N ARG A 432 20.20 -29.69 -0.17
CA ARG A 432 19.16 -29.44 0.84
C ARG A 432 17.90 -30.28 0.63
N GLU A 433 17.44 -30.40 -0.60
CA GLU A 433 16.31 -31.28 -0.96
C GLU A 433 16.62 -32.74 -0.62
N SER A 434 17.87 -33.16 -0.76
CA SER A 434 18.38 -34.49 -0.39
C SER A 434 18.72 -34.62 1.10
N ARG A 435 18.30 -33.64 1.96
CA ARG A 435 18.48 -33.61 3.42
C ARG A 435 19.92 -33.48 3.91
N TYR A 436 20.84 -33.01 3.07
CA TYR A 436 22.17 -32.61 3.51
C TYR A 436 22.15 -31.15 3.94
N PRO A 437 22.51 -30.80 5.18
CA PRO A 437 22.49 -29.44 5.70
C PRO A 437 23.68 -28.63 5.15
N ALA A 438 23.65 -28.38 3.85
CA ALA A 438 24.69 -27.67 3.12
C ALA A 438 24.58 -26.16 3.29
N ILE A 439 25.74 -25.50 3.39
CA ILE A 439 25.88 -24.05 3.45
C ILE A 439 26.75 -23.54 2.30
N LEU A 440 26.51 -22.28 1.91
CA LEU A 440 27.47 -21.58 1.05
C LEU A 440 28.68 -21.15 1.87
N GLU A 441 29.87 -21.23 1.25
CA GLU A 441 31.15 -20.83 1.83
C GLU A 441 31.73 -19.69 0.99
N ASN A 442 32.18 -18.63 1.65
CA ASN A 442 32.95 -17.56 1.03
C ASN A 442 34.36 -18.04 0.61
N PRO A 443 35.05 -17.30 -0.27
CA PRO A 443 36.43 -17.64 -0.66
C PRO A 443 37.40 -17.73 0.50
N ASP A 444 37.13 -17.05 1.61
CA ASP A 444 37.95 -17.07 2.85
C ASP A 444 37.67 -18.26 3.77
N GLY A 445 36.67 -19.13 3.41
CA GLY A 445 36.28 -20.30 4.21
C GLY A 445 35.23 -19.98 5.27
N SER A 446 34.79 -18.74 5.42
CA SER A 446 33.68 -18.39 6.30
C SER A 446 32.35 -18.84 5.69
N PRO A 447 31.32 -19.16 6.50
CA PRO A 447 29.96 -19.34 5.97
C PRO A 447 29.56 -18.08 5.21
N ALA A 448 29.15 -18.24 3.96
CA ALA A 448 28.51 -17.14 3.27
C ALA A 448 27.16 -16.88 3.96
N GLU A 449 26.90 -15.65 4.33
CA GLU A 449 25.57 -15.24 4.69
C GLU A 449 24.63 -15.66 3.56
N SER A 450 23.50 -16.27 3.89
CA SER A 450 22.46 -16.56 2.90
C SER A 450 22.27 -15.29 2.08
N ALA A 451 22.38 -15.40 0.75
CA ALA A 451 22.24 -14.29 -0.17
C ALA A 451 21.12 -13.41 0.36
N GLY A 452 21.47 -12.17 0.74
CA GLY A 452 20.61 -11.33 1.55
C GLY A 452 19.19 -11.38 0.98
N GLN A 453 18.20 -11.57 1.84
CA GLN A 453 16.80 -11.67 1.43
C GLN A 453 16.54 -10.53 0.46
N LEU A 454 16.13 -10.86 -0.77
CA LEU A 454 15.84 -9.85 -1.79
C LEU A 454 14.83 -8.87 -1.21
N THR A 455 15.20 -7.60 -1.12
CA THR A 455 14.35 -6.54 -0.60
C THR A 455 13.95 -5.64 -1.75
N ALA A 456 12.66 -5.35 -1.88
CA ALA A 456 12.20 -4.37 -2.84
C ALA A 456 12.33 -2.95 -2.27
N GLU A 457 12.71 -2.01 -3.11
CA GLU A 457 12.57 -0.59 -2.79
C GLU A 457 11.08 -0.20 -2.82
N PRO A 458 10.64 0.74 -1.97
CA PRO A 458 9.28 1.24 -2.05
C PRO A 458 8.96 1.71 -3.47
N PHE A 459 7.83 1.27 -4.00
CA PHE A 459 7.43 1.61 -5.36
C PHE A 459 7.15 3.11 -5.45
N VAL A 460 8.00 3.81 -6.17
CA VAL A 460 7.71 5.17 -6.63
C VAL A 460 7.04 5.02 -7.99
N ALA A 461 5.78 5.46 -8.10
CA ALA A 461 5.09 5.43 -9.39
C ALA A 461 5.91 6.20 -10.42
N GLU A 462 6.42 5.49 -11.43
CA GLU A 462 7.03 6.14 -12.58
C GLU A 462 6.00 7.07 -13.20
N VAL A 463 6.43 8.29 -13.49
CA VAL A 463 5.62 9.25 -14.23
C VAL A 463 5.21 8.59 -15.55
N PRO A 464 3.91 8.36 -15.79
CA PRO A 464 3.50 7.62 -16.98
C PRO A 464 4.06 8.30 -18.23
N PRO A 465 4.47 7.54 -19.27
CA PRO A 465 4.91 8.12 -20.55
C PRO A 465 3.84 9.03 -21.19
N SER A 466 2.57 8.93 -20.77
CA SER A 466 1.51 9.88 -21.10
C SER A 466 1.79 11.32 -20.68
N ILE A 467 2.63 11.57 -19.66
CA ILE A 467 3.00 12.95 -19.26
C ILE A 467 4.03 13.54 -20.23
N GLN A 468 4.93 12.74 -20.82
CA GLN A 468 5.81 13.22 -21.89
C GLN A 468 4.99 13.58 -23.14
N SER A 469 4.04 12.74 -23.55
CA SER A 469 3.12 13.06 -24.65
C SER A 469 2.20 14.25 -24.33
N THR A 470 1.85 14.45 -23.04
CA THR A 470 1.09 15.62 -22.60
C THR A 470 1.94 16.89 -22.68
N ALA A 471 3.20 16.85 -22.32
CA ALA A 471 4.11 17.99 -22.44
C ALA A 471 4.33 18.37 -23.92
N GLU A 472 4.48 17.39 -24.81
CA GLU A 472 4.55 17.61 -26.26
C GLU A 472 3.25 18.21 -26.82
N THR A 473 2.09 17.68 -26.41
CA THR A 473 0.79 18.21 -26.80
C THR A 473 0.58 19.65 -26.29
N LEU A 474 1.00 19.94 -25.05
CA LEU A 474 0.97 21.29 -24.50
C LEU A 474 1.91 22.25 -25.26
N ALA A 475 3.09 21.79 -25.65
CA ALA A 475 4.02 22.56 -26.46
C ALA A 475 3.44 22.86 -27.87
N GLU A 476 2.80 21.87 -28.50
CA GLU A 476 2.10 22.07 -29.78
C GLU A 476 0.92 23.05 -29.66
N LEU A 477 0.10 22.93 -28.60
CA LEU A 477 -0.98 23.87 -28.32
C LEU A 477 -0.46 25.28 -28.06
N ALA A 478 0.68 25.40 -27.34
CA ALA A 478 1.33 26.68 -27.09
C ALA A 478 1.86 27.32 -28.40
N ALA A 479 2.40 26.52 -29.30
CA ALA A 479 2.85 26.99 -30.61
C ALA A 479 1.68 27.48 -31.47
N ARG A 480 0.60 26.67 -31.56
CA ARG A 480 -0.65 27.06 -32.28
C ARG A 480 -1.33 28.29 -31.68
N SER A 481 -1.31 28.42 -30.34
CA SER A 481 -1.85 29.61 -29.68
C SER A 481 -1.13 30.90 -30.05
N ARG A 482 0.18 30.82 -30.31
CA ARG A 482 0.97 31.99 -30.76
C ARG A 482 0.69 32.40 -32.23
N GLU A 483 0.27 31.42 -33.06
CA GLU A 483 0.01 31.67 -34.49
C GLU A 483 -1.42 32.14 -34.78
N ASN A 484 -2.41 31.74 -33.93
CA ASN A 484 -3.84 31.91 -34.21
C ASN A 484 -4.57 32.92 -33.32
N ASP A 485 -3.91 33.51 -32.32
CA ASP A 485 -4.62 34.42 -31.41
C ASP A 485 -4.62 35.86 -31.92
N ASP A 486 -5.83 36.34 -32.25
CA ASP A 486 -6.12 37.76 -32.23
C ASP A 486 -5.88 38.25 -30.79
N GLN A 487 -4.82 39.06 -30.60
CA GLN A 487 -4.36 39.50 -29.28
C GLN A 487 -5.48 40.05 -28.38
N GLU A 488 -6.49 40.65 -29.01
CA GLU A 488 -7.64 41.24 -28.31
C GLU A 488 -8.60 40.19 -27.74
N SER A 489 -8.85 39.11 -28.47
CA SER A 489 -9.69 37.99 -28.03
C SER A 489 -9.02 37.22 -26.90
N TRP A 490 -7.69 36.99 -26.97
CA TRP A 490 -6.89 36.36 -25.94
C TRP A 490 -6.86 37.17 -24.64
N LEU A 491 -6.64 38.50 -24.75
CA LEU A 491 -6.60 39.41 -23.60
C LEU A 491 -7.96 39.41 -22.86
N ARG A 492 -9.05 39.51 -23.62
CA ARG A 492 -10.40 39.52 -23.05
C ARG A 492 -10.73 38.25 -22.30
N ARG A 493 -10.47 37.10 -22.91
CA ARG A 493 -10.68 35.79 -22.27
C ARG A 493 -9.84 35.60 -21.02
N ARG A 494 -8.56 36.01 -21.04
CA ARG A 494 -7.69 35.95 -19.90
C ARG A 494 -8.16 36.82 -18.72
N LEU A 495 -8.66 38.02 -19.03
CA LEU A 495 -9.25 38.90 -18.04
C LEU A 495 -10.54 38.34 -17.45
N GLU A 496 -11.37 37.66 -18.27
CA GLU A 496 -12.61 37.02 -17.81
C GLU A 496 -12.36 35.84 -16.89
N LEU A 497 -11.35 35.01 -17.19
CA LEU A 497 -10.91 33.92 -16.32
C LEU A 497 -10.39 34.48 -14.98
N ALA A 498 -9.51 35.47 -15.02
CA ALA A 498 -8.98 36.11 -13.82
C ALA A 498 -10.08 36.76 -12.97
N ARG A 499 -11.12 37.33 -13.61
CA ARG A 499 -12.31 37.85 -12.92
C ARG A 499 -13.06 36.75 -12.19
N ARG A 500 -13.29 35.62 -12.87
CA ARG A 500 -14.01 34.46 -12.31
C ARG A 500 -13.27 33.89 -11.10
N ASP A 501 -11.94 33.76 -11.21
CA ASP A 501 -11.10 33.15 -10.20
C ASP A 501 -10.56 34.17 -9.15
N ARG A 502 -11.00 35.44 -9.25
CA ARG A 502 -10.55 36.58 -8.40
C ARG A 502 -9.03 36.65 -8.31
N GLN A 503 -8.37 36.44 -9.44
CA GLN A 503 -6.91 36.46 -9.53
C GLN A 503 -6.43 37.84 -9.99
N ALA A 504 -5.41 38.38 -9.31
CA ALA A 504 -4.73 39.57 -9.76
C ALA A 504 -3.77 39.23 -10.91
N LEU A 505 -3.70 40.11 -11.91
CA LEU A 505 -2.83 39.99 -13.07
C LEU A 505 -1.96 41.23 -13.22
N ASP A 506 -0.71 41.02 -13.63
CA ASP A 506 0.15 42.12 -14.10
C ASP A 506 -0.31 42.57 -15.47
N VAL A 507 -0.90 43.73 -15.53
CA VAL A 507 -1.40 44.36 -16.76
C VAL A 507 -0.53 45.54 -17.13
N THR A 508 0.14 45.45 -18.26
CA THR A 508 0.93 46.58 -18.79
C THR A 508 0.06 47.47 -19.66
N ILE A 509 -0.07 48.71 -19.27
CA ILE A 509 -0.88 49.72 -19.95
C ILE A 509 0.05 50.61 -20.77
N ASP A 510 -0.23 50.76 -22.04
CA ASP A 510 0.43 51.77 -22.91
C ASP A 510 -0.18 53.15 -22.66
N LEU A 511 0.63 54.09 -22.20
CA LEU A 511 0.22 55.48 -21.92
C LEU A 511 0.46 56.38 -23.11
N GLY A 512 0.90 55.85 -24.25
CA GLY A 512 1.27 56.62 -25.43
C GLY A 512 2.68 57.25 -25.31
N GLY A 513 3.27 57.57 -26.47
CA GLY A 513 4.58 58.19 -26.51
C GLY A 513 5.75 57.29 -26.03
N GLY A 514 5.59 55.96 -26.09
CA GLY A 514 6.60 54.97 -25.69
C GLY A 514 6.69 54.79 -24.18
N LYS A 515 5.75 55.29 -23.41
CA LYS A 515 5.66 55.08 -21.95
C LYS A 515 4.63 53.98 -21.65
N SER A 516 5.05 52.96 -20.91
CA SER A 516 4.19 51.90 -20.39
C SER A 516 4.23 51.87 -18.86
N ARG A 517 3.16 51.42 -18.23
CA ARG A 517 3.06 51.19 -16.80
C ARG A 517 2.42 49.84 -16.52
N THR A 518 3.07 49.02 -15.71
CA THR A 518 2.52 47.76 -15.22
C THR A 518 1.78 47.99 -13.91
N LEU A 519 0.56 47.49 -13.79
CA LEU A 519 -0.29 47.53 -12.62
C LEU A 519 -0.72 46.12 -12.27
N LEU A 520 -0.76 45.82 -10.97
CA LEU A 520 -1.35 44.59 -10.46
C LEU A 520 -2.86 44.76 -10.32
N LEU A 521 -3.62 44.23 -11.28
CA LEU A 521 -5.06 44.47 -11.39
C LEU A 521 -5.87 43.20 -11.14
N MET A 522 -6.86 43.26 -10.26
CA MET A 522 -7.85 42.23 -10.06
C MET A 522 -9.13 42.60 -10.82
N PRO A 523 -9.50 41.87 -11.91
CA PRO A 523 -10.65 42.20 -12.73
C PRO A 523 -11.97 42.07 -11.95
N ILE A 524 -12.84 43.10 -12.06
CA ILE A 524 -14.18 43.09 -11.46
C ILE A 524 -15.24 42.88 -12.56
N SER A 525 -15.07 43.56 -13.71
CA SER A 525 -15.97 43.45 -14.86
C SER A 525 -15.19 43.66 -16.14
N VAL A 526 -15.45 42.78 -17.12
CA VAL A 526 -14.85 42.83 -18.46
C VAL A 526 -15.97 43.03 -19.49
N THR A 527 -15.86 44.04 -20.30
CA THR A 527 -16.77 44.31 -21.45
C THR A 527 -15.93 44.38 -22.73
N PRO A 528 -16.54 44.32 -23.93
CA PRO A 528 -15.79 44.41 -25.17
C PRO A 528 -14.87 45.63 -25.31
N GLN A 529 -15.16 46.69 -24.58
CA GLN A 529 -14.46 47.98 -24.72
C GLN A 529 -13.75 48.44 -23.46
N ARG A 530 -14.03 47.84 -22.29
CA ARG A 530 -13.52 48.34 -20.99
C ARG A 530 -13.30 47.22 -20.00
N LEU A 531 -12.19 47.33 -19.23
CA LEU A 531 -11.90 46.58 -18.04
C LEU A 531 -12.13 47.45 -16.81
N ARG A 532 -12.99 47.01 -15.88
CA ARG A 532 -13.06 47.57 -14.52
C ARG A 532 -12.34 46.61 -13.58
N ALA A 533 -11.32 47.06 -12.88
CA ALA A 533 -10.48 46.26 -12.03
C ALA A 533 -10.06 47.03 -10.78
N LEU A 534 -9.79 46.29 -9.69
CA LEU A 534 -9.14 46.81 -8.50
C LEU A 534 -7.63 46.81 -8.72
N ASP A 535 -6.99 47.96 -8.58
CA ASP A 535 -5.53 48.08 -8.48
C ASP A 535 -5.15 47.67 -7.07
N VAL A 536 -4.53 46.48 -6.95
CA VAL A 536 -4.26 45.84 -5.65
C VAL A 536 -3.24 46.61 -4.85
N ASP A 537 -2.26 47.25 -5.51
CA ASP A 537 -1.21 47.99 -4.84
C ASP A 537 -1.71 49.36 -4.33
N ALA A 538 -2.67 49.95 -5.05
CA ALA A 538 -3.20 51.27 -4.72
C ALA A 538 -4.53 51.22 -3.96
N ASP A 539 -5.15 50.07 -3.84
CA ASP A 539 -6.49 49.85 -3.27
C ASP A 539 -7.58 50.77 -3.91
N VAL A 540 -7.54 50.93 -5.26
CA VAL A 540 -8.44 51.82 -6.00
C VAL A 540 -9.02 51.09 -7.20
N GLU A 541 -10.33 51.25 -7.42
CA GLU A 541 -10.95 50.76 -8.64
C GLU A 541 -10.54 51.64 -9.85
N ARG A 542 -10.13 50.98 -10.93
CA ARG A 542 -9.78 51.63 -12.20
C ARG A 542 -10.66 51.09 -13.32
N THR A 543 -10.97 51.97 -14.25
CA THR A 543 -11.61 51.61 -15.52
C THR A 543 -10.63 51.89 -16.65
N LEU A 544 -10.27 50.89 -17.37
CA LEU A 544 -9.28 50.93 -18.45
C LEU A 544 -9.91 50.56 -19.79
N PRO A 545 -9.55 51.24 -20.88
CA PRO A 545 -10.02 50.84 -22.22
C PRO A 545 -9.30 49.52 -22.63
N LEU A 546 -10.03 48.59 -23.23
CA LEU A 546 -9.50 47.42 -23.90
C LEU A 546 -9.43 47.76 -25.41
N ARG A 547 -8.23 48.10 -25.91
CA ARG A 547 -7.94 48.34 -27.32
C ARG A 547 -6.55 47.82 -27.66
#